data_30331b3bbb817c8c94193cc1b2f13d46
#
_entry.id   30331b3bbb817c8c94193cc1b2f13d46
#
_cell.length_a   1.000
_cell.length_b   1.000
_cell.length_c   1.000
_cell.angle_alpha   90.00
_cell.angle_beta   90.00
_cell.angle_gamma   90.00
#
_symmetry.space_group_name_H-M   'P 1'
#
loop_
_entity.id
_entity.type
_entity.pdbx_description
1 polymer ?
#
loop_
_entity_poly.entity_id
_entity_poly.type
_entity_poly.pdbx_seq_one_letter_code
_entity_poly.pdbx_strand_id
1 'polypeptide(L)'
;MSPNGGTLATRQIVFDGLWHNNPVFRQILGICSTLAVTNLVLNTLVMCAALTLVLSASSLTVSLLRTFTPRNIRMMVQTLIIAFYVIIVDTSLKGYWPDMSAALGPYVGLIITNCIIMGRCEAFAGTNKPTGALIDGFFNGLGYSLLLLAIAVPRELLGMGSILGFAMPYFSTGWDKWIIMVMPPGAFFTLAVIIWVCRAIKPREETAA
;
A
#
# COMPACT_ATOMS: atom_id res chain seq x y z
N MET A 1 12.40 22.15 25.98
CA MET A 1 12.11 20.71 26.11
C MET A 1 10.81 20.57 26.86
N SER A 2 9.69 20.38 26.15
CA SER A 2 8.36 20.25 26.79
C SER A 2 7.97 18.77 26.81
N PRO A 3 7.59 18.20 27.94
CA PRO A 3 7.31 16.76 28.11
C PRO A 3 5.99 16.30 27.46
N ASN A 4 5.19 17.20 26.92
CA ASN A 4 3.86 16.90 26.32
C ASN A 4 3.86 16.75 24.78
N GLY A 5 5.03 16.69 24.13
CA GLY A 5 5.13 16.58 22.66
C GLY A 5 4.85 15.19 22.07
N GLY A 6 4.86 14.13 22.89
CA GLY A 6 4.80 12.76 22.37
C GLY A 6 3.43 12.36 21.82
N THR A 7 2.37 12.64 22.54
CA THR A 7 1.01 12.21 22.16
C THR A 7 0.37 13.07 21.06
N LEU A 8 0.64 14.36 21.05
CA LEU A 8 0.20 15.27 19.99
C LEU A 8 0.92 14.99 18.68
N ALA A 9 2.24 14.70 18.73
CA ALA A 9 3.01 14.31 17.57
C ALA A 9 2.54 12.97 16.99
N THR A 10 2.20 11.98 17.82
CA THR A 10 1.68 10.68 17.38
C THR A 10 0.32 10.82 16.70
N ARG A 11 -0.58 11.63 17.25
CA ARG A 11 -1.92 11.87 16.66
C ARG A 11 -1.80 12.61 15.30
N GLN A 12 -0.88 13.52 15.17
CA GLN A 12 -0.60 14.20 13.91
C GLN A 12 -0.01 13.22 12.88
N ILE A 13 0.94 12.36 13.27
CA ILE A 13 1.51 11.32 12.38
C ILE A 13 0.42 10.37 11.87
N VAL A 14 -0.52 9.97 12.73
CA VAL A 14 -1.63 9.10 12.37
C VAL A 14 -2.58 9.78 11.37
N PHE A 15 -2.96 11.03 11.64
CA PHE A 15 -3.87 11.77 10.76
C PHE A 15 -3.20 12.15 9.43
N ASP A 16 -1.91 12.48 9.46
CA ASP A 16 -1.11 12.78 8.27
C ASP A 16 -0.90 11.53 7.41
N GLY A 17 -0.66 10.36 8.03
CA GLY A 17 -0.49 9.11 7.31
C GLY A 17 -1.76 8.60 6.63
N LEU A 18 -2.91 8.75 7.30
CA LEU A 18 -4.19 8.29 6.76
C LEU A 18 -4.75 9.19 5.67
N TRP A 19 -4.61 10.51 5.79
CA TRP A 19 -5.32 11.46 4.93
C TRP A 19 -4.46 12.56 4.31
N HIS A 20 -3.70 13.30 5.12
CA HIS A 20 -3.03 14.54 4.67
C HIS A 20 -1.78 14.29 3.82
N ASN A 21 -0.98 13.28 4.15
CA ASN A 21 0.24 12.86 3.46
C ASN A 21 0.13 11.47 2.85
N ASN A 22 -1.10 11.03 2.50
CA ASN A 22 -1.27 9.74 1.84
C ASN A 22 -0.43 9.72 0.55
N PRO A 23 0.54 8.78 0.45
CA PRO A 23 1.53 8.77 -0.63
C PRO A 23 0.90 8.60 -2.00
N VAL A 24 -0.29 8.00 -2.09
CA VAL A 24 -0.97 7.79 -3.38
C VAL A 24 -1.65 9.07 -3.85
N PHE A 25 -2.38 9.77 -2.98
CA PHE A 25 -3.13 10.98 -3.39
C PHE A 25 -2.22 12.18 -3.68
N ARG A 26 -1.09 12.29 -2.99
CA ARG A 26 -0.20 13.44 -3.09
C ARG A 26 1.03 13.20 -3.95
N GLN A 27 1.57 12.00 -3.95
CA GLN A 27 2.82 11.65 -4.63
C GLN A 27 2.62 10.67 -5.80
N ILE A 28 1.40 10.13 -5.97
CA ILE A 28 1.05 9.14 -7.01
C ILE A 28 2.00 7.92 -6.95
N LEU A 29 2.35 7.50 -5.72
CA LEU A 29 3.18 6.32 -5.47
C LEU A 29 2.31 5.05 -5.38
N GLY A 30 2.87 3.90 -5.74
CA GLY A 30 2.21 2.60 -5.60
C GLY A 30 1.27 2.21 -6.74
N ILE A 31 1.36 2.87 -7.90
CA ILE A 31 0.55 2.53 -9.09
C ILE A 31 0.80 1.08 -9.53
N CYS A 32 2.05 0.59 -9.45
CA CYS A 32 2.43 -0.75 -9.92
C CYS A 32 1.63 -1.86 -9.23
N SER A 33 1.54 -1.82 -7.91
CA SER A 33 0.76 -2.79 -7.13
C SER A 33 -0.74 -2.60 -7.31
N THR A 34 -1.20 -1.36 -7.47
CA THR A 34 -2.60 -1.06 -7.77
C THR A 34 -3.05 -1.69 -9.09
N LEU A 35 -2.23 -1.64 -10.13
CA LEU A 35 -2.54 -2.24 -11.43
C LEU A 35 -2.52 -3.77 -11.41
N ALA A 36 -1.55 -4.34 -10.70
CA ALA A 36 -1.28 -5.76 -10.76
C ALA A 36 -2.22 -6.60 -9.88
N VAL A 37 -2.53 -6.14 -8.66
CA VAL A 37 -3.15 -6.98 -7.63
C VAL A 37 -4.65 -6.75 -7.49
N THR A 38 -5.19 -5.61 -7.91
CA THR A 38 -6.60 -5.22 -7.69
C THR A 38 -7.62 -5.94 -8.57
N ASN A 39 -7.28 -7.07 -9.18
CA ASN A 39 -8.20 -7.86 -9.99
C ASN A 39 -9.20 -8.65 -9.13
N LEU A 40 -8.76 -9.13 -7.96
CA LEU A 40 -9.55 -9.89 -7.00
C LEU A 40 -9.39 -9.27 -5.61
N VAL A 41 -10.50 -9.03 -4.93
CA VAL A 41 -10.50 -8.43 -3.57
C VAL A 41 -9.76 -9.32 -2.58
N LEU A 42 -9.89 -10.65 -2.67
CA LEU A 42 -9.20 -11.58 -1.79
C LEU A 42 -7.68 -11.48 -1.91
N ASN A 43 -7.15 -11.49 -3.14
CA ASN A 43 -5.71 -11.33 -3.39
C ASN A 43 -5.22 -9.94 -2.92
N THR A 44 -6.03 -8.91 -3.15
CA THR A 44 -5.73 -7.55 -2.69
C THR A 44 -5.65 -7.49 -1.16
N LEU A 45 -6.54 -8.17 -0.44
CA LEU A 45 -6.57 -8.17 1.02
C LEU A 45 -5.32 -8.84 1.60
N VAL A 46 -4.93 -10.00 1.08
CA VAL A 46 -3.70 -10.69 1.50
C VAL A 46 -2.46 -9.83 1.21
N MET A 47 -2.42 -9.21 0.02
CA MET A 47 -1.34 -8.30 -0.37
C MET A 47 -1.26 -7.08 0.55
N CYS A 48 -2.41 -6.50 0.94
CA CYS A 48 -2.49 -5.39 1.87
C CYS A 48 -1.92 -5.73 3.24
N ALA A 49 -2.26 -6.91 3.77
CA ALA A 49 -1.73 -7.39 5.04
C ALA A 49 -0.21 -7.58 4.97
N ALA A 50 0.28 -8.27 3.93
CA ALA A 50 1.70 -8.49 3.70
C ALA A 50 2.47 -7.16 3.59
N LEU A 51 1.95 -6.22 2.80
CA LEU A 51 2.58 -4.92 2.56
C LEU A 51 2.64 -4.07 3.83
N THR A 52 1.57 -4.05 4.64
CA THR A 52 1.53 -3.32 5.91
C THR A 52 2.54 -3.88 6.90
N LEU A 53 2.66 -5.21 7.00
CA LEU A 53 3.65 -5.87 7.85
C LEU A 53 5.08 -5.56 7.39
N VAL A 54 5.36 -5.72 6.10
CA VAL A 54 6.69 -5.44 5.54
C VAL A 54 7.06 -3.97 5.71
N LEU A 55 6.12 -3.04 5.46
CA LEU A 55 6.36 -1.60 5.60
C LEU A 55 6.68 -1.22 7.05
N SER A 56 5.92 -1.73 8.02
CA SER A 56 6.14 -1.43 9.44
C SER A 56 7.47 -2.01 9.94
N ALA A 57 7.78 -3.27 9.61
CA ALA A 57 9.01 -3.94 10.02
C ALA A 57 10.25 -3.33 9.35
N SER A 58 10.20 -3.04 8.05
CA SER A 58 11.30 -2.41 7.33
C SER A 58 11.57 -0.99 7.81
N SER A 59 10.54 -0.19 8.06
CA SER A 59 10.67 1.16 8.61
C SER A 59 11.35 1.16 9.99
N LEU A 60 10.99 0.22 10.85
CA LEU A 60 11.63 0.05 12.15
C LEU A 60 13.12 -0.27 11.99
N THR A 61 13.45 -1.27 11.16
CA THR A 61 14.83 -1.74 10.96
C THR A 61 15.70 -0.69 10.30
N VAL A 62 15.19 0.02 9.28
CA VAL A 62 15.90 1.12 8.63
C VAL A 62 16.19 2.25 9.62
N SER A 63 15.24 2.58 10.49
CA SER A 63 15.45 3.60 11.52
C SER A 63 16.49 3.20 12.58
N LEU A 64 16.60 1.90 12.91
CA LEU A 64 17.64 1.37 13.78
C LEU A 64 19.03 1.42 13.13
N LEU A 65 19.10 1.07 11.84
CA LEU A 65 20.38 1.05 11.09
C LEU A 65 20.82 2.43 10.57
N ARG A 66 20.02 3.48 10.73
CA ARG A 66 20.31 4.82 10.17
C ARG A 66 21.68 5.39 10.57
N THR A 67 22.15 5.05 11.77
CA THR A 67 23.45 5.51 12.27
C THR A 67 24.64 4.81 11.62
N PHE A 68 24.44 3.58 11.13
CA PHE A 68 25.49 2.78 10.50
C PHE A 68 25.54 2.95 8.98
N THR A 69 24.47 3.42 8.36
CA THR A 69 24.34 3.43 6.91
C THR A 69 24.77 4.77 6.33
N PRO A 70 25.88 4.86 5.56
CA PRO A 70 26.29 6.08 4.86
C PRO A 70 25.30 6.41 3.74
N ARG A 71 25.17 7.70 3.42
CA ARG A 71 24.19 8.20 2.43
C ARG A 71 24.29 7.54 1.05
N ASN A 72 25.51 7.20 0.63
CA ASN A 72 25.76 6.68 -0.73
C ASN A 72 25.22 5.27 -0.99
N ILE A 73 25.10 4.44 0.06
CA ILE A 73 24.63 3.04 -0.07
C ILE A 73 23.26 2.82 0.58
N ARG A 74 22.62 3.88 1.04
CA ARG A 74 21.38 3.81 1.82
C ARG A 74 20.24 3.10 1.07
N MET A 75 20.04 3.42 -0.21
CA MET A 75 19.01 2.74 -1.02
C MET A 75 19.25 1.24 -1.17
N MET A 76 20.51 0.81 -1.34
CA MET A 76 20.83 -0.62 -1.45
C MET A 76 20.55 -1.37 -0.15
N VAL A 77 20.88 -0.77 0.98
CA VAL A 77 20.61 -1.35 2.31
C VAL A 77 19.10 -1.45 2.56
N GLN A 78 18.34 -0.42 2.19
CA GLN A 78 16.89 -0.44 2.35
C GLN A 78 16.24 -1.54 1.51
N THR A 79 16.59 -1.68 0.24
CA THR A 79 16.07 -2.76 -0.62
C THR A 79 16.43 -4.14 -0.11
N LEU A 80 17.63 -4.33 0.46
CA LEU A 80 18.03 -5.59 1.07
C LEU A 80 17.17 -5.94 2.29
N ILE A 81 16.92 -4.97 3.16
CA ILE A 81 16.06 -5.13 4.34
C ILE A 81 14.62 -5.47 3.92
N ILE A 82 14.07 -4.76 2.95
CA ILE A 82 12.73 -5.02 2.43
C ILE A 82 12.66 -6.43 1.85
N ALA A 83 13.63 -6.83 1.02
CA ALA A 83 13.70 -8.16 0.43
C ALA A 83 13.74 -9.26 1.49
N PHE A 84 14.50 -9.07 2.57
CA PHE A 84 14.56 -10.01 3.69
C PHE A 84 13.18 -10.22 4.34
N TYR A 85 12.46 -9.16 4.65
CA TYR A 85 11.12 -9.28 5.24
C TYR A 85 10.11 -9.89 4.26
N VAL A 86 10.21 -9.56 2.98
CA VAL A 86 9.34 -10.13 1.93
C VAL A 86 9.55 -11.64 1.80
N ILE A 87 10.78 -12.13 1.87
CA ILE A 87 11.08 -13.56 1.84
C ILE A 87 10.47 -14.27 3.06
N ILE A 88 10.54 -13.66 4.24
CA ILE A 88 9.92 -14.22 5.46
C ILE A 88 8.39 -14.34 5.26
N VAL A 89 7.75 -13.29 4.77
CA VAL A 89 6.30 -13.27 4.54
C VAL A 89 5.91 -14.28 3.45
N ASP A 90 6.64 -14.36 2.35
CA ASP A 90 6.39 -15.32 1.26
C ASP A 90 6.54 -16.77 1.75
N THR A 91 7.60 -17.07 2.52
CA THR A 91 7.82 -18.40 3.08
C THR A 91 6.71 -18.77 4.07
N SER A 92 6.28 -17.82 4.89
CA SER A 92 5.16 -18.04 5.81
C SER A 92 3.85 -18.27 5.06
N LEU A 93 3.60 -17.53 3.99
CA LEU A 93 2.41 -17.70 3.17
C LEU A 93 2.40 -19.06 2.46
N LYS A 94 3.54 -19.52 1.96
CA LYS A 94 3.71 -20.86 1.38
C LYS A 94 3.42 -21.98 2.39
N GLY A 95 3.78 -21.77 3.66
CA GLY A 95 3.53 -22.75 4.71
C GLY A 95 2.06 -22.85 5.12
N TYR A 96 1.35 -21.73 5.17
CA TYR A 96 -0.03 -21.69 5.66
C TYR A 96 -1.09 -21.79 4.55
N TRP A 97 -0.83 -21.20 3.38
CA TRP A 97 -1.79 -21.10 2.27
C TRP A 97 -1.09 -21.26 0.92
N PRO A 98 -0.79 -22.49 0.50
CA PRO A 98 -0.06 -22.76 -0.74
C PRO A 98 -0.79 -22.24 -1.99
N ASP A 99 -2.13 -22.35 -2.04
CA ASP A 99 -2.93 -21.91 -3.17
C ASP A 99 -2.86 -20.40 -3.37
N MET A 100 -2.93 -19.64 -2.27
CA MET A 100 -2.77 -18.18 -2.29
C MET A 100 -1.35 -17.76 -2.64
N SER A 101 -0.36 -18.49 -2.17
CA SER A 101 1.04 -18.23 -2.52
C SER A 101 1.30 -18.43 -4.02
N ALA A 102 0.71 -19.45 -4.64
CA ALA A 102 0.80 -19.66 -6.09
C ALA A 102 0.18 -18.50 -6.89
N ALA A 103 -0.96 -17.97 -6.43
CA ALA A 103 -1.62 -16.83 -7.04
C ALA A 103 -0.84 -15.52 -6.87
N LEU A 104 -0.20 -15.32 -5.71
CA LEU A 104 0.54 -14.10 -5.37
C LEU A 104 2.03 -14.15 -5.77
N GLY A 105 2.56 -15.30 -6.13
CA GLY A 105 3.98 -15.50 -6.45
C GLY A 105 4.56 -14.46 -7.41
N PRO A 106 3.91 -14.14 -8.55
CA PRO A 106 4.37 -13.10 -9.46
C PRO A 106 4.38 -11.69 -8.86
N TYR A 107 3.56 -11.44 -7.84
CA TYR A 107 3.38 -10.12 -7.23
C TYR A 107 4.29 -9.87 -6.01
N VAL A 108 4.91 -10.91 -5.47
CA VAL A 108 5.86 -10.81 -4.34
C VAL A 108 7.03 -9.89 -4.70
N GLY A 109 7.54 -9.97 -5.93
CA GLY A 109 8.56 -9.06 -6.43
C GLY A 109 8.15 -7.58 -6.43
N LEU A 110 6.85 -7.30 -6.62
CA LEU A 110 6.32 -5.94 -6.60
C LEU A 110 6.27 -5.34 -5.18
N ILE A 111 6.31 -6.15 -4.13
CA ILE A 111 6.42 -5.65 -2.75
C ILE A 111 7.83 -5.11 -2.52
N ILE A 112 8.86 -5.80 -3.01
CA ILE A 112 10.28 -5.39 -2.84
C ILE A 112 10.53 -4.05 -3.51
N THR A 113 10.03 -3.87 -4.73
CA THR A 113 10.21 -2.65 -5.53
C THR A 113 9.11 -1.61 -5.31
N ASN A 114 8.30 -1.78 -4.27
CA ASN A 114 7.17 -0.89 -4.02
C ASN A 114 7.62 0.52 -3.64
N CYS A 115 7.22 1.49 -4.46
CA CYS A 115 7.60 2.90 -4.29
C CYS A 115 7.15 3.48 -2.95
N ILE A 116 6.06 2.97 -2.35
CA ILE A 116 5.56 3.45 -1.06
C ILE A 116 6.49 3.01 0.06
N ILE A 117 6.90 1.74 0.08
CA ILE A 117 7.81 1.22 1.10
C ILE A 117 9.14 1.97 1.02
N MET A 118 9.71 2.06 -0.18
CA MET A 118 10.97 2.77 -0.41
C MET A 118 10.85 4.25 -0.08
N GLY A 119 9.78 4.91 -0.52
CA GLY A 119 9.55 6.32 -0.25
C GLY A 119 9.40 6.65 1.23
N ARG A 120 8.70 5.82 2.01
CA ARG A 120 8.55 6.03 3.45
C ARG A 120 9.81 5.69 4.23
N CYS A 121 10.53 4.65 3.84
CA CYS A 121 11.83 4.31 4.43
C CYS A 121 12.84 5.45 4.25
N GLU A 122 12.87 6.08 3.08
CA GLU A 122 13.78 7.20 2.80
C GLU A 122 13.32 8.51 3.44
N ALA A 123 12.04 8.88 3.26
CA ALA A 123 11.54 10.18 3.70
C ALA A 123 11.37 10.29 5.22
N PHE A 124 10.94 9.21 5.87
CA PHE A 124 10.61 9.27 7.30
C PHE A 124 11.49 8.39 8.18
N ALA A 125 11.63 7.10 7.87
CA ALA A 125 12.36 6.17 8.74
C ALA A 125 13.84 6.51 8.87
N GLY A 126 14.45 6.99 7.80
CA GLY A 126 15.84 7.38 7.79
C GLY A 126 16.18 8.64 8.60
N THR A 127 15.20 9.42 9.02
CA THR A 127 15.40 10.69 9.75
C THR A 127 14.85 10.67 11.18
N ASN A 128 13.84 9.83 11.44
CA ASN A 128 13.10 9.83 12.70
C ASN A 128 13.46 8.66 13.64
N LYS A 129 12.96 8.72 14.88
CA LYS A 129 13.16 7.68 15.90
C LYS A 129 12.42 6.39 15.51
N PRO A 130 12.92 5.19 15.95
CA PRO A 130 12.37 3.89 15.57
C PRO A 130 10.89 3.71 15.90
N THR A 131 10.44 4.18 17.06
CA THR A 131 9.03 4.12 17.49
C THR A 131 8.12 4.93 16.58
N GLY A 132 8.54 6.13 16.18
CA GLY A 132 7.80 6.95 15.22
C GLY A 132 7.75 6.32 13.84
N ALA A 133 8.86 5.73 13.39
CA ALA A 133 8.95 5.06 12.08
C ALA A 133 8.02 3.83 12.00
N LEU A 134 7.89 3.06 13.08
CA LEU A 134 6.98 1.92 13.14
C LEU A 134 5.51 2.37 13.05
N ILE A 135 5.12 3.37 13.83
CA ILE A 135 3.76 3.93 13.81
C ILE A 135 3.44 4.50 12.43
N ASP A 136 4.34 5.29 11.87
CA ASP A 136 4.20 5.86 10.54
C ASP A 136 4.03 4.77 9.46
N GLY A 137 4.88 3.75 9.47
CA GLY A 137 4.80 2.61 8.54
C GLY A 137 3.48 1.88 8.62
N PHE A 138 2.98 1.62 9.84
CA PHE A 138 1.71 0.92 10.04
C PHE A 138 0.52 1.73 9.53
N PHE A 139 0.40 3.00 9.89
CA PHE A 139 -0.73 3.84 9.48
C PHE A 139 -0.70 4.20 7.99
N ASN A 140 0.47 4.42 7.40
CA ASN A 140 0.58 4.58 5.95
C ASN A 140 0.26 3.29 5.20
N GLY A 141 0.67 2.13 5.73
CA GLY A 141 0.28 0.83 5.19
C GLY A 141 -1.23 0.61 5.20
N LEU A 142 -1.91 0.94 6.31
CA LEU A 142 -3.37 0.89 6.40
C LEU A 142 -4.05 1.87 5.43
N GLY A 143 -3.57 3.11 5.34
CA GLY A 143 -4.12 4.10 4.41
C GLY A 143 -4.00 3.65 2.95
N TYR A 144 -2.87 3.03 2.60
CA TYR A 144 -2.68 2.45 1.27
C TYR A 144 -3.56 1.23 1.02
N SER A 145 -3.69 0.36 2.01
CA SER A 145 -4.54 -0.83 1.95
C SER A 145 -6.00 -0.47 1.70
N LEU A 146 -6.48 0.56 2.37
CA LEU A 146 -7.84 1.07 2.18
C LEU A 146 -8.06 1.57 0.76
N LEU A 147 -7.10 2.25 0.19
CA LEU A 147 -7.17 2.71 -1.19
C LEU A 147 -7.13 1.55 -2.20
N LEU A 148 -6.27 0.55 -1.99
CA LEU A 148 -6.25 -0.65 -2.83
C LEU A 148 -7.60 -1.36 -2.83
N LEU A 149 -8.23 -1.51 -1.66
CA LEU A 149 -9.56 -2.11 -1.54
C LEU A 149 -10.63 -1.26 -2.23
N ALA A 150 -10.56 0.07 -2.08
CA ALA A 150 -11.48 0.99 -2.77
C ALA A 150 -11.39 0.88 -4.30
N ILE A 151 -10.25 0.49 -4.85
CA ILE A 151 -10.08 0.24 -6.29
C ILE A 151 -10.47 -1.19 -6.67
N ALA A 152 -10.16 -2.17 -5.82
CA ALA A 152 -10.44 -3.58 -6.09
C ALA A 152 -11.95 -3.88 -6.13
N VAL A 153 -12.73 -3.32 -5.21
CA VAL A 153 -14.19 -3.56 -5.11
C VAL A 153 -14.93 -3.21 -6.40
N PRO A 154 -14.86 -1.98 -6.96
CA PRO A 154 -15.54 -1.69 -8.22
C PRO A 154 -14.99 -2.48 -9.40
N ARG A 155 -13.70 -2.81 -9.42
CA ARG A 155 -13.12 -3.62 -10.49
C ARG A 155 -13.62 -5.06 -10.50
N GLU A 156 -13.69 -5.71 -9.34
CA GLU A 156 -14.21 -7.07 -9.23
C GLU A 156 -15.73 -7.10 -9.52
N LEU A 157 -16.46 -6.10 -9.01
CA LEU A 157 -17.89 -5.98 -9.22
C LEU A 157 -18.25 -5.81 -10.69
N LEU A 158 -17.61 -4.88 -11.39
CA LEU A 158 -17.90 -4.59 -12.80
C LEU A 158 -17.27 -5.60 -13.76
N GLY A 159 -16.12 -6.18 -13.40
CA GLY A 159 -15.40 -7.12 -14.24
C GLY A 159 -15.91 -8.53 -14.18
N MET A 160 -16.18 -9.06 -12.97
CA MET A 160 -16.57 -10.46 -12.76
C MET A 160 -17.99 -10.62 -12.23
N GLY A 161 -18.61 -9.56 -11.65
CA GLY A 161 -19.90 -9.64 -10.99
C GLY A 161 -19.88 -10.47 -9.70
N SER A 162 -18.70 -10.68 -9.12
CA SER A 162 -18.48 -11.35 -7.84
C SER A 162 -17.84 -10.40 -6.84
N ILE A 163 -18.05 -10.65 -5.55
CA ILE A 163 -17.32 -9.99 -4.45
C ILE A 163 -16.82 -11.10 -3.54
N LEU A 164 -15.50 -11.15 -3.28
CA LEU A 164 -14.85 -12.18 -2.45
C LEU A 164 -15.09 -13.62 -2.94
N GLY A 165 -15.28 -13.82 -4.25
CA GLY A 165 -15.58 -15.14 -4.81
C GLY A 165 -17.05 -15.58 -4.71
N PHE A 166 -17.92 -14.78 -4.07
CA PHE A 166 -19.36 -15.03 -4.06
C PHE A 166 -20.01 -14.34 -5.26
N ALA A 167 -20.55 -15.13 -6.21
CA ALA A 167 -21.32 -14.62 -7.33
C ALA A 167 -22.61 -13.97 -6.79
N MET A 168 -22.79 -12.67 -7.03
CA MET A 168 -24.06 -12.01 -6.70
C MET A 168 -25.12 -12.38 -7.72
N PRO A 169 -26.29 -12.92 -7.31
CA PRO A 169 -27.33 -13.39 -8.23
C PRO A 169 -27.89 -12.27 -9.11
N TYR A 170 -27.79 -11.02 -8.67
CA TYR A 170 -28.27 -9.85 -9.41
C TYR A 170 -27.42 -9.53 -10.65
N PHE A 171 -26.11 -9.80 -10.61
CA PHE A 171 -25.17 -9.53 -11.71
C PHE A 171 -24.94 -10.73 -12.63
N SER A 172 -25.29 -11.97 -12.19
CA SER A 172 -25.02 -13.19 -12.97
C SER A 172 -26.02 -13.44 -14.11
N THR A 173 -27.20 -12.79 -14.08
CA THR A 173 -28.33 -13.16 -14.98
C THR A 173 -28.53 -12.22 -16.18
N GLY A 174 -27.77 -11.12 -16.30
CA GLY A 174 -28.05 -10.18 -17.40
C GLY A 174 -26.97 -9.12 -17.65
N TRP A 175 -25.80 -9.24 -17.02
CA TRP A 175 -24.73 -8.25 -17.18
C TRP A 175 -23.61 -8.80 -18.06
N ASP A 176 -23.33 -8.13 -19.17
CA ASP A 176 -22.16 -8.43 -19.96
C ASP A 176 -20.89 -8.06 -19.17
N LYS A 177 -20.02 -9.05 -18.95
CA LYS A 177 -18.76 -8.89 -18.21
C LYS A 177 -17.88 -7.88 -18.92
N TRP A 178 -17.60 -6.76 -18.27
CA TRP A 178 -16.71 -5.75 -18.82
C TRP A 178 -15.25 -6.18 -18.67
N ILE A 179 -14.80 -7.00 -19.61
CA ILE A 179 -13.41 -7.52 -19.64
C ILE A 179 -12.38 -6.38 -19.59
N ILE A 180 -12.71 -5.20 -20.11
CA ILE A 180 -11.85 -4.02 -20.10
C ILE A 180 -11.53 -3.55 -18.68
N MET A 181 -12.43 -3.79 -17.70
CA MET A 181 -12.20 -3.44 -16.30
C MET A 181 -11.24 -4.40 -15.59
N VAL A 182 -11.15 -5.64 -16.03
CA VAL A 182 -10.19 -6.64 -15.50
C VAL A 182 -8.79 -6.35 -16.04
N MET A 183 -8.68 -5.79 -17.23
CA MET A 183 -7.42 -5.42 -17.86
C MET A 183 -6.73 -4.24 -17.15
N PRO A 184 -5.40 -4.07 -17.29
CA PRO A 184 -4.65 -2.95 -16.70
C PRO A 184 -5.20 -1.56 -17.01
N PRO A 185 -5.71 -1.24 -18.22
CA PRO A 185 -6.33 0.05 -18.51
C PRO A 185 -7.51 0.39 -17.59
N GLY A 186 -8.32 -0.62 -17.20
CA GLY A 186 -9.44 -0.42 -16.28
C GLY A 186 -8.99 0.03 -14.89
N ALA A 187 -7.82 -0.44 -14.42
CA ALA A 187 -7.26 0.02 -13.15
C ALA A 187 -6.86 1.49 -13.17
N PHE A 188 -6.27 1.96 -14.27
CA PHE A 188 -5.95 3.38 -14.44
C PHE A 188 -7.19 4.24 -14.42
N PHE A 189 -8.24 3.79 -15.13
CA PHE A 189 -9.51 4.52 -15.19
C PHE A 189 -10.15 4.63 -13.80
N THR A 190 -10.22 3.52 -13.08
CA THR A 190 -10.78 3.47 -11.72
C THR A 190 -9.96 4.34 -10.75
N LEU A 191 -8.63 4.26 -10.83
CA LEU A 191 -7.73 5.10 -10.03
C LEU A 191 -7.95 6.59 -10.32
N ALA A 192 -8.03 6.97 -11.60
CA ALA A 192 -8.25 8.35 -12.01
C ALA A 192 -9.58 8.90 -11.49
N VAL A 193 -10.67 8.11 -11.57
CA VAL A 193 -12.00 8.48 -11.06
C VAL A 193 -11.95 8.65 -9.54
N ILE A 194 -11.33 7.73 -8.81
CA ILE A 194 -11.22 7.82 -7.35
C ILE A 194 -10.42 9.06 -6.94
N ILE A 195 -9.28 9.33 -7.58
CA ILE A 195 -8.48 10.52 -7.31
C ILE A 195 -9.28 11.79 -7.63
N TRP A 196 -10.02 11.81 -8.73
CA TRP A 196 -10.87 12.94 -9.11
C TRP A 196 -11.98 13.18 -8.09
N VAL A 197 -12.69 12.16 -7.65
CA VAL A 197 -13.72 12.23 -6.61
C VAL A 197 -13.14 12.73 -5.29
N CYS A 198 -12.01 12.18 -4.84
CA CYS A 198 -11.35 12.60 -3.61
C CYS A 198 -10.90 14.07 -3.67
N ARG A 199 -10.43 14.52 -4.83
CA ARG A 199 -10.07 15.95 -5.03
C ARG A 199 -11.28 16.86 -5.11
N ALA A 200 -12.40 16.39 -5.65
CA ALA A 200 -13.65 17.17 -5.68
C ALA A 200 -14.25 17.36 -4.29
N ILE A 201 -14.13 16.32 -3.43
CA ILE A 201 -14.64 16.41 -2.04
C ILE A 201 -13.75 17.33 -1.18
N LYS A 202 -12.44 17.36 -1.43
CA LYS A 202 -11.52 18.24 -0.71
C LYS A 202 -10.57 18.92 -1.69
N PRO A 203 -10.92 20.10 -2.20
CA PRO A 203 -10.02 20.86 -3.07
C PRO A 203 -8.71 21.14 -2.34
N ARG A 204 -7.61 20.95 -3.05
CA ARG A 204 -6.24 21.22 -2.59
C ARG A 204 -6.18 22.69 -2.17
N GLU A 205 -5.88 22.98 -0.91
CA GLU A 205 -5.33 24.28 -0.56
C GLU A 205 -3.99 24.39 -1.30
N GLU A 206 -3.99 25.06 -2.42
CA GLU A 206 -2.76 25.47 -3.09
C GLU A 206 -2.05 26.41 -2.12
N THR A 207 -1.04 25.89 -1.43
CA THR A 207 -0.02 26.75 -0.87
C THR A 207 0.69 27.34 -2.06
N ALA A 208 0.29 28.57 -2.41
CA ALA A 208 1.01 29.40 -3.36
C ALA A 208 2.47 29.43 -2.94
N ALA A 209 3.35 29.10 -3.89
CA ALA A 209 4.78 29.23 -3.76
C ALA A 209 5.18 30.69 -3.61
#